data_7d470fb6b2aaa2144b15e53cbdf6c233
#
_entry.id   7d470fb6b2aaa2144b15e53cbdf6c233
#
_cell.length_a   1.000
_cell.length_b   1.000
_cell.length_c   1.000
_cell.angle_alpha   90.00
_cell.angle_beta   90.00
_cell.angle_gamma   90.00
#
_symmetry.space_group_name_H-M   'P 1'
#
loop_
_entity.id
_entity.type
_entity.pdbx_description
1 polymer ?
#
loop_
_entity_poly.entity_id
_entity_poly.type
_entity_poly.pdbx_seq_one_letter_code
_entity_poly.pdbx_strand_id
1 'polypeptide(L)'
;MEKQKKRRGDRRDGRLLRELDSLHFITGIIYPNRCDNEAYISLRVDLTAINEYLARLNETETEFPYTMFHIVVAALIKTITLRPKLNRFIVNSNFYQRN
;
A
#
# COMPACT_ATOMS: atom_id res chain seq x y z
N MET A 1 9.04 14.01 -12.33
CA MET A 1 8.02 12.97 -12.65
C MET A 1 7.14 13.48 -13.77
N GLU A 2 7.20 12.85 -14.92
CA GLU A 2 6.30 13.17 -16.03
C GLU A 2 4.86 12.79 -15.63
N LYS A 3 3.97 13.77 -15.58
CA LYS A 3 2.54 13.50 -15.39
C LYS A 3 2.01 12.77 -16.61
N GLN A 4 1.86 11.48 -16.53
CA GLN A 4 1.27 10.70 -17.61
C GLN A 4 -0.11 11.24 -17.97
N LYS A 5 -0.33 11.41 -19.27
CA LYS A 5 -1.58 11.95 -19.81
C LYS A 5 -2.76 11.03 -19.45
N LYS A 6 -3.79 11.60 -18.85
CA LYS A 6 -5.02 10.89 -18.48
C LYS A 6 -5.70 10.30 -19.72
N ARG A 7 -6.11 9.04 -19.64
CA ARG A 7 -6.83 8.33 -20.70
C ARG A 7 -8.31 8.18 -20.35
N ARG A 8 -9.14 7.95 -21.35
CA ARG A 8 -10.56 7.67 -21.15
C ARG A 8 -10.73 6.46 -20.21
N GLY A 9 -11.56 6.59 -19.18
CA GLY A 9 -11.77 5.55 -18.15
C GLY A 9 -10.89 5.69 -16.91
N ASP A 10 -9.86 6.55 -16.94
CA ASP A 10 -9.06 6.83 -15.75
C ASP A 10 -9.83 7.70 -14.77
N ARG A 11 -9.66 7.40 -13.50
CA ARG A 11 -10.22 8.17 -12.40
C ARG A 11 -9.25 9.28 -11.97
N ARG A 12 -9.72 10.20 -11.12
CA ARG A 12 -8.87 11.24 -10.52
C ARG A 12 -7.82 10.63 -9.60
N ASP A 13 -8.16 9.56 -8.91
CA ASP A 13 -7.39 8.88 -7.88
C ASP A 13 -6.68 7.62 -8.37
N GLY A 14 -6.85 7.24 -9.66
CA GLY A 14 -6.21 6.05 -10.18
C GLY A 14 -6.36 5.84 -11.68
N ARG A 15 -5.47 5.04 -12.23
CA ARG A 15 -5.46 4.65 -13.64
C ARG A 15 -6.12 3.30 -13.84
N LEU A 16 -6.99 3.19 -14.84
CA LEU A 16 -7.63 1.93 -15.19
C LEU A 16 -6.60 0.91 -15.68
N LEU A 17 -6.59 -0.25 -15.06
CA LEU A 17 -5.81 -1.39 -15.51
C LEU A 17 -6.58 -2.13 -16.61
N ARG A 18 -6.06 -2.07 -17.83
CA ARG A 18 -6.70 -2.62 -19.03
C ARG A 18 -6.23 -4.03 -19.36
N GLU A 19 -5.03 -4.35 -18.93
CA GLU A 19 -4.37 -5.64 -19.17
C GLU A 19 -4.30 -6.42 -17.86
N LEU A 20 -5.34 -7.16 -17.58
CA LEU A 20 -5.41 -8.06 -16.44
C LEU A 20 -5.54 -9.49 -16.95
N ASP A 21 -4.92 -10.44 -16.23
CA ASP A 21 -5.16 -11.84 -16.49
C ASP A 21 -6.59 -12.25 -16.08
N SER A 22 -7.03 -13.40 -16.56
CA SER A 22 -8.38 -13.89 -16.32
C SER A 22 -8.67 -14.08 -14.84
N LEU A 23 -7.69 -14.48 -14.05
CA LEU A 23 -7.84 -14.71 -12.62
C LEU A 23 -8.16 -13.40 -11.86
N HIS A 24 -7.41 -12.33 -12.13
CA HIS A 24 -7.65 -11.02 -11.52
C HIS A 24 -8.99 -10.44 -11.94
N PHE A 25 -9.36 -10.59 -13.21
CA PHE A 25 -10.65 -10.13 -13.71
C PHE A 25 -11.84 -10.84 -13.01
N ILE A 26 -11.78 -12.17 -12.89
CA ILE A 26 -12.81 -12.95 -12.23
C ILE A 26 -12.90 -12.62 -10.74
N THR A 27 -11.78 -12.43 -10.07
CA THR A 27 -11.73 -12.08 -8.64
C THR A 27 -12.53 -10.81 -8.33
N GLY A 28 -12.46 -9.80 -9.19
CA GLY A 28 -13.22 -8.56 -9.04
C GLY A 28 -14.74 -8.74 -9.18
N ILE A 29 -15.19 -9.81 -9.81
CA ILE A 29 -16.61 -10.15 -9.99
C ILE A 29 -17.13 -11.05 -8.86
N ILE A 30 -16.34 -12.06 -8.47
CA ILE A 30 -16.72 -13.06 -7.47
C ILE A 30 -16.73 -12.48 -6.05
N TYR A 31 -15.84 -11.54 -5.75
CA TYR A 31 -15.71 -10.91 -4.42
C TYR A 31 -16.12 -9.43 -4.45
N PRO A 32 -17.43 -9.11 -4.56
CA PRO A 32 -17.90 -7.74 -4.73
C PRO A 32 -17.85 -6.91 -3.46
N ASN A 33 -17.86 -7.54 -2.28
CA ASN A 33 -17.88 -6.87 -0.99
C ASN A 33 -16.48 -6.77 -0.39
N ARG A 34 -16.27 -5.74 0.42
CA ARG A 34 -15.01 -5.55 1.13
C ARG A 34 -14.67 -6.76 2.03
N CYS A 35 -15.65 -7.27 2.76
CA CYS A 35 -15.46 -8.41 3.66
C CYS A 35 -15.01 -9.69 2.95
N ASP A 36 -15.37 -9.87 1.69
CA ASP A 36 -14.95 -11.03 0.89
C ASP A 36 -13.45 -11.01 0.57
N ASN A 37 -12.82 -9.82 0.63
CA ASN A 37 -11.43 -9.58 0.26
C ASN A 37 -10.52 -9.36 1.46
N GLU A 38 -11.05 -9.37 2.68
CA GLU A 38 -10.27 -9.17 3.90
C GLU A 38 -9.62 -10.47 4.35
N ALA A 39 -8.33 -10.41 4.66
CA ALA A 39 -7.58 -11.50 5.26
C ALA A 39 -6.86 -11.00 6.51
N TYR A 40 -6.93 -11.77 7.59
CA TYR A 40 -6.29 -11.44 8.85
C TYR A 40 -5.12 -12.38 9.12
N ILE A 41 -3.94 -11.80 9.26
CA ILE A 41 -2.71 -12.54 9.54
C ILE A 41 -2.11 -11.95 10.82
N SER A 42 -1.81 -12.81 11.79
CA SER A 42 -1.11 -12.44 13.02
C SER A 42 0.33 -12.92 12.96
N LEU A 43 1.27 -11.98 13.07
CA LEU A 43 2.70 -12.26 13.08
C LEU A 43 3.34 -11.68 14.33
N ARG A 44 4.32 -12.41 14.88
CA ARG A 44 5.19 -11.91 15.94
C ARG A 44 6.50 -11.47 15.33
N VAL A 45 6.93 -10.26 15.67
CA VAL A 45 8.18 -9.67 15.16
C VAL A 45 9.03 -9.26 16.34
N ASP A 46 10.32 -9.64 16.31
CA ASP A 46 11.29 -9.17 17.27
C ASP A 46 11.68 -7.72 16.95
N LEU A 47 11.45 -6.82 17.90
CA LEU A 47 11.68 -5.39 17.75
C LEU A 47 13.00 -4.91 18.36
N THR A 48 13.84 -5.81 18.85
CA THR A 48 15.09 -5.44 19.57
C THR A 48 15.97 -4.53 18.73
N ALA A 49 16.29 -4.94 17.50
CA ALA A 49 17.14 -4.16 16.61
C ALA A 49 16.52 -2.81 16.21
N ILE A 50 15.20 -2.79 16.03
CA ILE A 50 14.44 -1.57 15.69
C ILE A 50 14.45 -0.59 16.85
N ASN A 51 14.27 -1.07 18.08
CA ASN A 51 14.32 -0.25 19.28
C ASN A 51 15.71 0.37 19.49
N GLU A 52 16.78 -0.38 19.26
CA GLU A 52 18.15 0.13 19.30
C GLU A 52 18.38 1.21 18.23
N TYR A 53 17.88 1.01 17.04
CA TYR A 53 17.95 1.99 15.97
C TYR A 53 17.19 3.28 16.31
N LEU A 54 15.99 3.16 16.88
CA LEU A 54 15.21 4.30 17.36
C LEU A 54 15.94 5.07 18.46
N ALA A 55 16.56 4.38 19.42
CA ALA A 55 17.32 5.02 20.47
C ALA A 55 18.48 5.84 19.89
N ARG A 56 19.20 5.31 18.91
CA ARG A 56 20.27 6.03 18.21
C ARG A 56 19.79 7.25 17.45
N LEU A 57 18.65 7.14 16.76
CA LEU A 57 18.06 8.28 16.06
C LEU A 57 17.62 9.39 17.01
N ASN A 58 17.06 9.03 18.16
CA ASN A 58 16.56 9.99 19.15
C ASN A 58 17.67 10.65 19.98
N GLU A 59 18.90 10.15 19.95
CA GLU A 59 20.04 10.80 20.60
C GLU A 59 20.31 12.20 20.05
N THR A 60 20.08 12.42 18.76
CA THR A 60 20.31 13.69 18.08
C THR A 60 19.04 14.54 17.91
N GLU A 61 17.87 13.94 18.08
CA GLU A 61 16.56 14.59 17.91
C GLU A 61 15.92 14.83 19.28
N THR A 62 15.84 16.08 19.70
CA THR A 62 15.33 16.46 21.03
C THR A 62 13.93 17.04 21.02
N GLU A 63 13.50 17.63 19.91
CA GLU A 63 12.22 18.34 19.83
C GLU A 63 11.08 17.42 19.40
N PHE A 64 11.31 16.58 18.41
CA PHE A 64 10.31 15.63 17.88
C PHE A 64 10.88 14.22 17.81
N PRO A 65 10.83 13.45 18.91
CA PRO A 65 11.40 12.11 18.92
C PRO A 65 10.66 11.18 17.97
N TYR A 66 11.40 10.32 17.28
CA TYR A 66 10.84 9.26 16.46
C TYR A 66 10.26 8.16 17.34
N THR A 67 9.11 7.63 16.91
CA THR A 67 8.42 6.54 17.59
C THR A 67 8.34 5.30 16.70
N MET A 68 7.93 4.17 17.28
CA MET A 68 7.66 2.95 16.53
C MET A 68 6.60 3.19 15.42
N PHE A 69 5.64 4.04 15.66
CA PHE A 69 4.64 4.42 14.65
C PHE A 69 5.27 5.00 13.38
N HIS A 70 6.25 5.87 13.50
CA HIS A 70 6.97 6.41 12.35
C HIS A 70 7.68 5.31 11.54
N ILE A 71 8.27 4.32 12.24
CA ILE A 71 8.92 3.18 11.57
C ILE A 71 7.90 2.32 10.83
N VAL A 72 6.76 2.03 11.44
CA VAL A 72 5.69 1.25 10.79
C VAL A 72 5.19 1.97 9.54
N VAL A 73 4.93 3.27 9.61
CA VAL A 73 4.50 4.07 8.46
C VAL A 73 5.56 4.09 7.36
N ALA A 74 6.81 4.28 7.70
CA ALA A 74 7.92 4.26 6.74
C ALA A 74 8.06 2.89 6.06
N ALA A 75 7.92 1.81 6.80
CA ALA A 75 7.95 0.45 6.27
C ALA A 75 6.79 0.18 5.30
N LEU A 76 5.58 0.63 5.62
CA LEU A 76 4.41 0.52 4.75
C LEU A 76 4.60 1.30 3.45
N ILE A 77 5.07 2.53 3.53
CA ILE A 77 5.35 3.36 2.35
C ILE A 77 6.39 2.69 1.45
N LYS A 78 7.48 2.21 2.04
CA LYS A 78 8.52 1.49 1.30
C LYS A 78 7.98 0.23 0.63
N THR A 79 7.18 -0.55 1.35
CA THR A 79 6.56 -1.78 0.83
C THR A 79 5.65 -1.50 -0.37
N ILE A 80 4.79 -0.49 -0.26
CA ILE A 80 3.90 -0.08 -1.36
C ILE A 80 4.70 0.43 -2.57
N THR A 81 5.77 1.16 -2.33
CA THR A 81 6.66 1.66 -3.38
C THR A 81 7.36 0.53 -4.13
N LEU A 82 7.85 -0.48 -3.40
CA LEU A 82 8.52 -1.65 -3.98
C LEU A 82 7.55 -2.66 -4.60
N ARG A 83 6.30 -2.66 -4.15
CA ARG A 83 5.25 -3.58 -4.59
C ARG A 83 4.01 -2.82 -5.05
N PRO A 84 4.03 -2.17 -6.21
CA PRO A 84 2.91 -1.31 -6.68
C PRO A 84 1.57 -2.04 -6.76
N LYS A 85 1.57 -3.35 -6.94
CA LYS A 85 0.35 -4.17 -6.96
C LYS A 85 -0.44 -4.11 -5.64
N LEU A 86 0.19 -3.76 -4.52
CA LEU A 86 -0.50 -3.55 -3.25
C LEU A 86 -1.32 -2.25 -3.21
N ASN A 87 -1.08 -1.34 -4.14
CA ASN A 87 -1.75 -0.05 -4.21
C ASN A 87 -2.82 -0.01 -5.32
N ARG A 88 -3.61 -1.05 -5.38
CA ARG A 88 -4.72 -1.20 -6.31
C ARG A 88 -6.06 -1.16 -5.59
N PHE A 89 -7.09 -0.75 -6.30
CA PHE A 89 -8.46 -0.75 -5.78
C PHE A 89 -9.46 -1.10 -6.89
N ILE A 90 -10.67 -1.47 -6.50
CA ILE A 90 -11.75 -1.90 -7.40
C ILE A 90 -12.91 -0.94 -7.28
N VAL A 91 -13.44 -0.50 -8.42
CA VAL A 91 -14.69 0.28 -8.51
C VAL A 91 -15.50 -0.26 -9.68
N ASN A 92 -16.76 -0.62 -9.43
CA ASN A 92 -17.66 -1.19 -10.45
C ASN A 92 -17.02 -2.34 -11.24
N SER A 93 -16.41 -3.28 -10.52
CA SER A 93 -15.71 -4.45 -11.07
C SER A 93 -14.48 -4.14 -11.94
N ASN A 94 -14.05 -2.89 -11.99
CA ASN A 94 -12.83 -2.48 -12.67
C ASN A 94 -11.68 -2.28 -11.69
N PHE A 95 -10.49 -2.73 -12.07
CA PHE A 95 -9.28 -2.57 -11.28
C PHE A 95 -8.56 -1.28 -11.66
N TYR A 96 -8.12 -0.56 -10.65
CA TYR A 96 -7.37 0.69 -10.80
C TYR A 96 -6.05 0.62 -10.03
N GLN A 97 -5.01 1.16 -10.63
CA GLN A 97 -3.75 1.45 -9.94
C GLN A 97 -3.84 2.86 -9.37
N ARG A 98 -3.69 3.00 -8.06
CA ARG A 98 -3.68 4.31 -7.41
C ARG A 98 -2.49 5.16 -7.89
N ASN A 99 -2.72 6.45 -8.02
CA ASN A 99 -1.69 7.42 -8.42
C ASN A 99 -0.66 7.65 -7.31
#